data_aaf3e65ae1c3b1301eb554f377621b1a
#
_entry.id   aaf3e65ae1c3b1301eb554f377621b1a
#
_cell.length_a   1.000
_cell.length_b   1.000
_cell.length_c   1.000
_cell.angle_alpha   90.00
_cell.angle_beta   90.00
_cell.angle_gamma   90.00
#
_symmetry.space_group_name_H-M   'P 1'
#
loop_
_entity.id
_entity.type
_entity.pdbx_description
1 polymer ?
#
loop_
_entity_poly.entity_id
_entity_poly.type
_entity_poly.pdbx_seq_one_letter_code
_entity_poly.pdbx_strand_id
1 'polypeptide(L)'
;MAVVDSMVSQGIKPGILTYNAVLKGLCRNGKWDKAREVFRAMNECGVAPDVRSFNMLIGGFCRVKEPDEAMKFYKEMRRRGVTPDIVSFSCLIGLFARRGKMDRTAAYLREMREFGLMPDGVIYTMVIGGYCRAGSMLEALRVRDEMVGRGCLPDVVTYNTLLNGLCKERRLSDAEELLTEMRERGVPPDLCTFTTLIHGYCREGNIEKALQLFETMLHERLMPDIVTYNTLIDGMCRQGDLGKANELWDDMHSREIFPNHITYSILIDSHCEKGQVDDAFGFLDEMINKGIVPNIMTYNSIIKGYCRSGNVLKGQQFLQKMRDAKVLPDLITYNTLIHGYVKEEKMHETFNLLNMMENEKVQPDTVTYNMIINGFSVHGNMQEADWVYKKMGARGIEPDRYTYMSMINGHVAAGNSKESFQLHDEMLQKGFAPDDKF
;
A
#
# COMPACT_ATOMS: atom_id res chain seq x y z
N MET A 1 -7.77 9.89 -34.57
CA MET A 1 -7.10 10.28 -35.83
C MET A 1 -7.89 9.75 -37.04
N ALA A 2 -8.03 8.46 -37.30
CA ALA A 2 -8.71 7.95 -38.51
C ALA A 2 -10.04 8.63 -38.85
N VAL A 3 -10.89 8.97 -37.88
CA VAL A 3 -12.16 9.68 -38.14
C VAL A 3 -11.91 11.13 -38.56
N VAL A 4 -11.00 11.84 -37.93
CA VAL A 4 -10.63 13.22 -38.27
C VAL A 4 -9.97 13.26 -39.64
N ASP A 5 -9.02 12.34 -39.90
CA ASP A 5 -8.32 12.22 -41.18
C ASP A 5 -9.29 11.84 -42.32
N SER A 6 -10.26 10.95 -42.07
CA SER A 6 -11.30 10.61 -43.01
C SER A 6 -12.24 11.78 -43.33
N MET A 7 -12.59 12.59 -42.33
CA MET A 7 -13.40 13.79 -42.55
C MET A 7 -12.65 14.81 -43.41
N VAL A 8 -11.38 15.03 -43.11
CA VAL A 8 -10.52 15.99 -43.85
C VAL A 8 -10.34 15.51 -45.28
N SER A 9 -10.10 14.21 -45.52
CA SER A 9 -9.95 13.62 -46.86
C SER A 9 -11.22 13.71 -47.70
N GLN A 10 -12.39 13.78 -47.05
CA GLN A 10 -13.70 13.98 -47.70
C GLN A 10 -14.07 15.46 -47.85
N GLY A 11 -13.16 16.39 -47.51
CA GLY A 11 -13.41 17.83 -47.60
C GLY A 11 -14.31 18.39 -46.47
N ILE A 12 -14.63 17.56 -45.45
CA ILE A 12 -15.45 17.97 -44.30
C ILE A 12 -14.54 18.54 -43.25
N LYS A 13 -14.72 19.80 -42.87
CA LYS A 13 -13.94 20.44 -41.78
C LYS A 13 -14.44 19.95 -40.41
N PRO A 14 -13.58 19.24 -39.62
CA PRO A 14 -13.93 18.83 -38.26
C PRO A 14 -14.18 20.06 -37.38
N GLY A 15 -15.31 20.09 -36.68
CA GLY A 15 -15.63 21.13 -35.72
C GLY A 15 -15.17 20.80 -34.29
N ILE A 16 -15.36 21.74 -33.36
CA ILE A 16 -14.99 21.58 -31.95
C ILE A 16 -15.62 20.34 -31.30
N LEU A 17 -16.86 20.01 -31.65
CA LEU A 17 -17.56 18.82 -31.13
C LEU A 17 -16.87 17.52 -31.55
N THR A 18 -16.40 17.45 -32.82
CA THR A 18 -15.66 16.29 -33.35
C THR A 18 -14.35 16.10 -32.58
N TYR A 19 -13.56 17.17 -32.43
CA TYR A 19 -12.30 17.11 -31.68
C TYR A 19 -12.54 16.74 -30.21
N ASN A 20 -13.53 17.33 -29.54
CA ASN A 20 -13.88 17.00 -28.16
C ASN A 20 -14.33 15.54 -28.00
N ALA A 21 -15.07 14.98 -28.95
CA ALA A 21 -15.45 13.56 -28.94
C ALA A 21 -14.23 12.63 -29.04
N VAL A 22 -13.28 12.96 -29.94
CA VAL A 22 -12.03 12.23 -30.09
C VAL A 22 -11.15 12.34 -28.86
N LEU A 23 -10.97 13.54 -28.30
CA LEU A 23 -10.24 13.80 -27.07
C LEU A 23 -10.82 12.98 -25.90
N LYS A 24 -12.15 13.00 -25.74
CA LYS A 24 -12.84 12.22 -24.70
C LYS A 24 -12.57 10.72 -24.84
N GLY A 25 -12.62 10.18 -26.04
CA GLY A 25 -12.34 8.78 -26.34
C GLY A 25 -10.88 8.41 -26.03
N LEU A 26 -9.93 9.24 -26.45
CA LEU A 26 -8.49 9.02 -26.19
C LEU A 26 -8.15 9.10 -24.69
N CYS A 27 -8.66 10.11 -23.99
CA CYS A 27 -8.46 10.28 -22.55
C CYS A 27 -9.08 9.14 -21.72
N ARG A 28 -10.23 8.58 -22.15
CA ARG A 28 -10.84 7.40 -21.49
C ARG A 28 -10.00 6.14 -21.66
N ASN A 29 -9.37 5.99 -22.83
CA ASN A 29 -8.55 4.82 -23.17
C ASN A 29 -7.06 4.98 -22.77
N GLY A 30 -6.70 6.03 -22.04
CA GLY A 30 -5.32 6.25 -21.57
C GLY A 30 -4.30 6.57 -22.67
N LYS A 31 -4.75 7.00 -23.87
CA LYS A 31 -3.87 7.32 -25.02
C LYS A 31 -3.47 8.80 -25.01
N TRP A 32 -2.67 9.18 -24.05
CA TRP A 32 -2.35 10.57 -23.71
C TRP A 32 -1.54 11.30 -24.80
N ASP A 33 -0.55 10.64 -25.41
CA ASP A 33 0.26 11.22 -26.47
C ASP A 33 -0.60 11.55 -27.70
N LYS A 34 -1.49 10.63 -28.06
CA LYS A 34 -2.45 10.89 -29.15
C LYS A 34 -3.46 11.99 -28.80
N ALA A 35 -3.85 12.13 -27.54
CA ALA A 35 -4.70 13.22 -27.10
C ALA A 35 -4.00 14.58 -27.25
N ARG A 36 -2.69 14.67 -26.93
CA ARG A 36 -1.88 15.87 -27.19
C ARG A 36 -1.76 16.20 -28.67
N GLU A 37 -1.55 15.20 -29.52
CA GLU A 37 -1.49 15.35 -30.99
C GLU A 37 -2.81 15.91 -31.53
N VAL A 38 -3.93 15.32 -31.10
CA VAL A 38 -5.27 15.79 -31.53
C VAL A 38 -5.52 17.23 -31.07
N PHE A 39 -5.10 17.58 -29.86
CA PHE A 39 -5.23 18.96 -29.37
C PHE A 39 -4.34 19.94 -30.18
N ARG A 40 -3.15 19.55 -30.60
CA ARG A 40 -2.30 20.33 -31.52
C ARG A 40 -2.95 20.48 -32.89
N ALA A 41 -3.38 19.36 -33.49
CA ALA A 41 -4.08 19.37 -34.80
C ALA A 41 -5.33 20.25 -34.80
N MET A 42 -6.09 20.26 -33.71
CA MET A 42 -7.23 21.15 -33.51
C MET A 42 -6.83 22.63 -33.65
N ASN A 43 -5.71 23.04 -33.04
CA ASN A 43 -5.19 24.38 -33.15
C ASN A 43 -4.68 24.71 -34.56
N GLU A 44 -3.95 23.78 -35.20
CA GLU A 44 -3.39 23.93 -36.56
C GLU A 44 -4.51 24.06 -37.61
N CYS A 45 -5.64 23.40 -37.40
CA CYS A 45 -6.83 23.52 -38.25
C CYS A 45 -7.68 24.79 -37.95
N GLY A 46 -7.21 25.66 -37.06
CA GLY A 46 -7.90 26.92 -36.71
C GLY A 46 -9.14 26.74 -35.84
N VAL A 47 -9.33 25.58 -35.21
CA VAL A 47 -10.43 25.31 -34.28
C VAL A 47 -9.95 25.66 -32.87
N ALA A 48 -10.45 26.76 -32.29
CA ALA A 48 -10.06 27.16 -30.94
C ALA A 48 -10.60 26.21 -29.87
N PRO A 49 -9.73 25.66 -28.98
CA PRO A 49 -10.15 24.84 -27.87
C PRO A 49 -11.04 25.62 -26.88
N ASP A 50 -12.09 24.97 -26.41
CA ASP A 50 -12.98 25.48 -25.37
C ASP A 50 -12.63 24.93 -23.97
N VAL A 51 -13.41 25.35 -22.97
CA VAL A 51 -13.28 24.87 -21.58
C VAL A 51 -13.33 23.33 -21.52
N ARG A 52 -14.18 22.69 -22.32
CA ARG A 52 -14.34 21.23 -22.36
C ARG A 52 -13.10 20.54 -22.89
N SER A 53 -12.49 21.08 -23.96
CA SER A 53 -11.22 20.57 -24.53
C SER A 53 -10.11 20.55 -23.46
N PHE A 54 -9.96 21.67 -22.73
CA PHE A 54 -8.98 21.77 -21.66
C PHE A 54 -9.29 20.85 -20.47
N ASN A 55 -10.54 20.81 -20.01
CA ASN A 55 -10.95 19.95 -18.89
C ASN A 55 -10.73 18.47 -19.15
N MET A 56 -10.89 18.00 -20.41
CA MET A 56 -10.58 16.61 -20.78
C MET A 56 -9.11 16.30 -20.60
N LEU A 57 -8.21 17.18 -20.98
CA LEU A 57 -6.77 17.01 -20.86
C LEU A 57 -6.32 17.18 -19.40
N ILE A 58 -6.71 18.26 -18.74
CA ILE A 58 -6.39 18.50 -17.32
C ILE A 58 -6.86 17.32 -16.47
N GLY A 59 -8.14 16.95 -16.58
CA GLY A 59 -8.71 15.83 -15.81
C GLY A 59 -8.08 14.48 -16.17
N GLY A 60 -7.68 14.31 -17.43
CA GLY A 60 -6.96 13.14 -17.89
C GLY A 60 -5.58 13.02 -17.23
N PHE A 61 -4.75 14.04 -17.31
CA PHE A 61 -3.43 14.06 -16.68
C PHE A 61 -3.49 14.01 -15.16
N CYS A 62 -4.53 14.55 -14.54
CA CYS A 62 -4.79 14.39 -13.11
C CYS A 62 -5.02 12.92 -12.71
N ARG A 63 -5.63 12.10 -13.58
CA ARG A 63 -5.85 10.67 -13.33
C ARG A 63 -4.59 9.82 -13.43
N VAL A 64 -3.73 10.07 -14.40
CA VAL A 64 -2.44 9.37 -14.56
C VAL A 64 -1.34 9.89 -13.64
N LYS A 65 -1.68 10.80 -12.73
CA LYS A 65 -0.75 11.36 -11.74
C LYS A 65 0.41 12.17 -12.35
N GLU A 66 0.20 12.80 -13.53
CA GLU A 66 1.14 13.73 -14.15
C GLU A 66 0.74 15.19 -13.89
N PRO A 67 1.09 15.76 -12.72
CA PRO A 67 0.66 17.10 -12.32
C PRO A 67 1.24 18.20 -13.20
N ASP A 68 2.46 18.02 -13.68
CA ASP A 68 3.15 19.05 -14.44
C ASP A 68 2.48 19.25 -15.80
N GLU A 69 2.01 18.19 -16.44
CA GLU A 69 1.25 18.26 -17.68
C GLU A 69 -0.14 18.87 -17.44
N ALA A 70 -0.85 18.44 -16.40
CA ALA A 70 -2.12 19.05 -16.03
C ALA A 70 -1.98 20.58 -15.81
N MET A 71 -0.89 20.99 -15.13
CA MET A 71 -0.58 22.39 -14.87
C MET A 71 -0.21 23.16 -16.14
N LYS A 72 0.50 22.55 -17.10
CA LYS A 72 0.80 23.17 -18.39
C LYS A 72 -0.50 23.51 -19.13
N PHE A 73 -1.45 22.56 -19.21
CA PHE A 73 -2.73 22.80 -19.87
C PHE A 73 -3.58 23.81 -19.13
N TYR A 74 -3.57 23.85 -17.81
CA TYR A 74 -4.26 24.88 -17.04
C TYR A 74 -3.68 26.29 -17.30
N LYS A 75 -2.36 26.44 -17.29
CA LYS A 75 -1.70 27.71 -17.62
C LYS A 75 -1.99 28.14 -19.07
N GLU A 76 -1.98 27.17 -20.01
CA GLU A 76 -2.30 27.46 -21.41
C GLU A 76 -3.75 27.90 -21.59
N MET A 77 -4.70 27.26 -20.87
CA MET A 77 -6.10 27.67 -20.81
C MET A 77 -6.23 29.14 -20.38
N ARG A 78 -5.55 29.52 -19.29
CA ARG A 78 -5.53 30.89 -18.77
C ARG A 78 -4.88 31.85 -19.74
N ARG A 79 -3.75 31.49 -20.35
CA ARG A 79 -3.02 32.31 -21.33
C ARG A 79 -3.88 32.63 -22.57
N ARG A 80 -4.76 31.72 -22.97
CA ARG A 80 -5.69 31.91 -24.10
C ARG A 80 -6.96 32.64 -23.75
N GLY A 81 -7.13 33.11 -22.53
CA GLY A 81 -8.33 33.79 -22.07
C GLY A 81 -9.54 32.88 -21.88
N VAL A 82 -9.33 31.52 -21.89
CA VAL A 82 -10.42 30.59 -21.61
C VAL A 82 -10.62 30.53 -20.09
N THR A 83 -11.78 30.95 -19.62
CA THR A 83 -12.10 31.00 -18.18
C THR A 83 -12.29 29.62 -17.62
N PRO A 84 -11.52 29.23 -16.57
CA PRO A 84 -11.73 27.97 -15.88
C PRO A 84 -13.12 27.89 -15.24
N ASP A 85 -13.71 26.70 -15.25
CA ASP A 85 -14.96 26.37 -14.60
C ASP A 85 -14.78 25.50 -13.34
N ILE A 86 -15.89 25.14 -12.71
CA ILE A 86 -15.88 24.27 -11.52
C ILE A 86 -15.18 22.93 -11.78
N VAL A 87 -15.27 22.38 -13.00
CA VAL A 87 -14.63 21.11 -13.37
C VAL A 87 -13.11 21.26 -13.46
N SER A 88 -12.62 22.38 -14.02
CA SER A 88 -11.20 22.72 -14.08
C SER A 88 -10.58 22.72 -12.67
N PHE A 89 -11.22 23.45 -11.74
CA PHE A 89 -10.75 23.54 -10.36
C PHE A 89 -10.90 22.23 -9.61
N SER A 90 -12.01 21.49 -9.78
CA SER A 90 -12.22 20.18 -9.16
C SER A 90 -11.12 19.19 -9.54
N CYS A 91 -10.69 19.17 -10.81
CA CYS A 91 -9.59 18.31 -11.26
C CYS A 91 -8.27 18.63 -10.55
N LEU A 92 -7.91 19.93 -10.45
CA LEU A 92 -6.66 20.36 -9.83
C LEU A 92 -6.68 20.21 -8.30
N ILE A 93 -7.75 20.63 -7.65
CA ILE A 93 -7.97 20.47 -6.22
C ILE A 93 -7.89 18.98 -5.85
N GLY A 94 -8.61 18.12 -6.58
CA GLY A 94 -8.58 16.68 -6.34
C GLY A 94 -7.21 16.05 -6.57
N LEU A 95 -6.42 16.54 -7.54
CA LEU A 95 -5.05 16.08 -7.78
C LEU A 95 -4.13 16.39 -6.60
N PHE A 96 -4.11 17.64 -6.15
CA PHE A 96 -3.22 18.08 -5.08
C PHE A 96 -3.66 17.56 -3.70
N ALA A 97 -4.97 17.50 -3.44
CA ALA A 97 -5.53 16.92 -2.24
C ALA A 97 -5.19 15.43 -2.11
N ARG A 98 -5.28 14.63 -3.20
CA ARG A 98 -4.85 13.22 -3.19
C ARG A 98 -3.36 13.02 -2.91
N ARG A 99 -2.52 14.02 -3.19
CA ARG A 99 -1.07 14.00 -2.92
C ARG A 99 -0.69 14.60 -1.57
N GLY A 100 -1.65 15.02 -0.77
CA GLY A 100 -1.41 15.70 0.51
C GLY A 100 -0.76 17.08 0.38
N LYS A 101 -0.73 17.68 -0.84
CA LYS A 101 -0.16 19.01 -1.07
C LYS A 101 -1.20 20.09 -0.76
N MET A 102 -1.49 20.26 0.54
CA MET A 102 -2.61 21.09 0.98
C MET A 102 -2.42 22.59 0.73
N ASP A 103 -1.18 23.09 0.72
CA ASP A 103 -0.89 24.49 0.35
C ASP A 103 -1.37 24.83 -1.07
N ARG A 104 -1.10 23.94 -2.03
CA ARG A 104 -1.58 24.08 -3.41
C ARG A 104 -3.08 23.92 -3.51
N THR A 105 -3.66 22.99 -2.77
CA THR A 105 -5.11 22.78 -2.69
C THR A 105 -5.79 24.05 -2.21
N ALA A 106 -5.30 24.66 -1.13
CA ALA A 106 -5.83 25.91 -0.59
C ALA A 106 -5.65 27.11 -1.57
N ALA A 107 -4.54 27.14 -2.33
CA ALA A 107 -4.34 28.16 -3.36
C ALA A 107 -5.38 28.07 -4.47
N TYR A 108 -5.68 26.86 -4.98
CA TYR A 108 -6.72 26.68 -6.01
C TYR A 108 -8.13 26.92 -5.49
N LEU A 109 -8.42 26.64 -4.23
CA LEU A 109 -9.70 27.01 -3.61
C LEU A 109 -9.88 28.52 -3.53
N ARG A 110 -8.82 29.27 -3.21
CA ARG A 110 -8.85 30.73 -3.21
C ARG A 110 -9.05 31.28 -4.62
N GLU A 111 -8.24 30.77 -5.59
CA GLU A 111 -8.35 31.15 -6.98
C GLU A 111 -9.78 30.91 -7.54
N MET A 112 -10.37 29.75 -7.22
CA MET A 112 -11.74 29.39 -7.58
C MET A 112 -12.74 30.45 -7.08
N ARG A 113 -12.58 30.90 -5.84
CA ARG A 113 -13.45 31.97 -5.24
C ARG A 113 -13.22 33.31 -5.91
N GLU A 114 -12.01 33.67 -6.30
CA GLU A 114 -11.69 34.87 -7.06
C GLU A 114 -12.39 34.90 -8.42
N PHE A 115 -12.64 33.74 -9.02
CA PHE A 115 -13.47 33.58 -10.22
C PHE A 115 -14.98 33.62 -9.94
N GLY A 116 -15.40 33.87 -8.69
CA GLY A 116 -16.82 33.87 -8.30
C GLY A 116 -17.44 32.47 -8.23
N LEU A 117 -16.61 31.41 -8.33
CA LEU A 117 -17.08 30.02 -8.24
C LEU A 117 -17.05 29.53 -6.79
N MET A 118 -18.16 28.96 -6.34
CA MET A 118 -18.24 28.37 -5.00
C MET A 118 -17.96 26.88 -5.04
N PRO A 119 -17.14 26.33 -4.07
CA PRO A 119 -16.95 24.90 -3.93
C PRO A 119 -18.28 24.19 -3.65
N ASP A 120 -18.53 23.10 -4.34
CA ASP A 120 -19.63 22.18 -4.07
C ASP A 120 -19.26 21.11 -3.03
N GLY A 121 -20.22 20.26 -2.66
CA GLY A 121 -20.01 19.18 -1.70
C GLY A 121 -18.87 18.23 -2.11
N VAL A 122 -18.69 17.98 -3.41
CA VAL A 122 -17.63 17.10 -3.93
C VAL A 122 -16.25 17.73 -3.70
N ILE A 123 -16.10 19.02 -3.98
CA ILE A 123 -14.84 19.74 -3.76
C ILE A 123 -14.49 19.80 -2.27
N TYR A 124 -15.47 20.10 -1.40
CA TYR A 124 -15.27 20.07 0.03
C TYR A 124 -14.80 18.67 0.52
N THR A 125 -15.48 17.61 0.08
CA THR A 125 -15.10 16.22 0.44
C THR A 125 -13.69 15.87 -0.05
N MET A 126 -13.29 16.32 -1.25
CA MET A 126 -11.92 16.14 -1.74
C MET A 126 -10.89 16.83 -0.84
N VAL A 127 -11.17 18.06 -0.39
CA VAL A 127 -10.28 18.83 0.49
C VAL A 127 -10.19 18.20 1.87
N ILE A 128 -11.31 17.81 2.45
CA ILE A 128 -11.39 17.06 3.71
C ILE A 128 -10.53 15.81 3.61
N GLY A 129 -10.71 15.00 2.56
CA GLY A 129 -9.91 13.78 2.34
C GLY A 129 -8.42 14.06 2.12
N GLY A 130 -8.06 15.23 1.61
CA GLY A 130 -6.70 15.71 1.50
C GLY A 130 -6.07 15.96 2.88
N TYR A 131 -6.75 16.69 3.75
CA TYR A 131 -6.30 16.96 5.11
C TYR A 131 -6.23 15.69 5.96
N CYS A 132 -7.23 14.78 5.86
CA CYS A 132 -7.17 13.47 6.53
C CYS A 132 -5.94 12.65 6.10
N ARG A 133 -5.55 12.69 4.81
CA ARG A 133 -4.32 12.01 4.33
C ARG A 133 -3.04 12.68 4.79
N ALA A 134 -3.06 13.99 4.97
CA ALA A 134 -1.93 14.76 5.48
C ALA A 134 -1.76 14.68 7.00
N GLY A 135 -2.62 13.93 7.71
CA GLY A 135 -2.61 13.85 9.17
C GLY A 135 -3.02 15.15 9.86
N SER A 136 -3.87 15.95 9.23
CA SER A 136 -4.30 17.27 9.73
C SER A 136 -5.81 17.27 10.00
N MET A 137 -6.24 16.41 10.93
CA MET A 137 -7.67 16.20 11.22
C MET A 137 -8.39 17.47 11.68
N LEU A 138 -7.69 18.34 12.42
CA LEU A 138 -8.26 19.63 12.87
C LEU A 138 -8.69 20.47 11.66
N GLU A 139 -7.85 20.55 10.63
CA GLU A 139 -8.17 21.31 9.42
C GLU A 139 -9.28 20.64 8.60
N ALA A 140 -9.31 19.29 8.59
CA ALA A 140 -10.40 18.55 7.94
C ALA A 140 -11.76 18.89 8.58
N LEU A 141 -11.83 18.95 9.90
CA LEU A 141 -13.05 19.32 10.64
C LEU A 141 -13.43 20.78 10.41
N ARG A 142 -12.46 21.71 10.39
CA ARG A 142 -12.71 23.11 10.04
C ARG A 142 -13.32 23.27 8.65
N VAL A 143 -12.81 22.51 7.66
CA VAL A 143 -13.37 22.52 6.30
C VAL A 143 -14.78 21.96 6.27
N ARG A 144 -15.09 20.93 7.07
CA ARG A 144 -16.47 20.43 7.25
C ARG A 144 -17.38 21.52 7.83
N ASP A 145 -16.92 22.25 8.84
CA ASP A 145 -17.70 23.33 9.46
C ASP A 145 -17.93 24.49 8.48
N GLU A 146 -16.93 24.84 7.67
CA GLU A 146 -17.10 25.80 6.58
C GLU A 146 -18.12 25.32 5.56
N MET A 147 -18.07 24.05 5.17
CA MET A 147 -19.03 23.40 4.25
C MET A 147 -20.46 23.57 4.76
N VAL A 148 -20.69 23.22 6.03
CA VAL A 148 -22.01 23.38 6.69
C VAL A 148 -22.44 24.84 6.78
N GLY A 149 -21.55 25.74 7.20
CA GLY A 149 -21.81 27.19 7.29
C GLY A 149 -22.19 27.84 5.96
N ARG A 150 -21.82 27.21 4.83
CA ARG A 150 -22.19 27.66 3.48
C ARG A 150 -23.43 26.94 2.93
N GLY A 151 -24.12 26.14 3.74
CA GLY A 151 -25.33 25.42 3.35
C GLY A 151 -25.08 24.16 2.52
N CYS A 152 -23.82 23.72 2.37
CA CYS A 152 -23.50 22.43 1.80
C CYS A 152 -23.52 21.38 2.91
N LEU A 153 -24.54 20.54 2.95
CA LEU A 153 -24.61 19.49 3.97
C LEU A 153 -23.69 18.32 3.64
N PRO A 154 -22.92 17.80 4.64
CA PRO A 154 -22.14 16.60 4.48
C PRO A 154 -23.02 15.40 4.11
N ASP A 155 -22.60 14.64 3.12
CA ASP A 155 -23.20 13.38 2.71
C ASP A 155 -22.47 12.16 3.34
N VAL A 156 -22.95 10.94 3.08
CA VAL A 156 -22.33 9.71 3.55
C VAL A 156 -20.85 9.62 3.19
N VAL A 157 -20.46 10.08 1.99
CA VAL A 157 -19.07 10.04 1.53
C VAL A 157 -18.19 10.99 2.35
N THR A 158 -18.71 12.15 2.69
CA THR A 158 -18.01 13.14 3.54
C THR A 158 -17.79 12.58 4.95
N TYR A 159 -18.84 12.01 5.57
CA TYR A 159 -18.74 11.37 6.89
C TYR A 159 -17.78 10.20 6.88
N ASN A 160 -17.87 9.29 5.92
CA ASN A 160 -16.96 8.15 5.79
C ASN A 160 -15.49 8.59 5.59
N THR A 161 -15.27 9.70 4.89
CA THR A 161 -13.94 10.28 4.71
C THR A 161 -13.36 10.79 6.04
N LEU A 162 -14.16 11.48 6.84
CA LEU A 162 -13.79 11.97 8.18
C LEU A 162 -13.56 10.81 9.16
N LEU A 163 -14.48 9.84 9.20
CA LEU A 163 -14.36 8.64 10.03
C LEU A 163 -13.06 7.89 9.75
N ASN A 164 -12.73 7.68 8.47
CA ASN A 164 -11.47 7.04 8.09
C ASN A 164 -10.24 7.86 8.54
N GLY A 165 -10.33 9.19 8.49
CA GLY A 165 -9.28 10.08 9.02
C GLY A 165 -9.11 9.91 10.53
N LEU A 166 -10.19 9.97 11.30
CA LEU A 166 -10.20 9.80 12.75
C LEU A 166 -9.67 8.41 13.17
N CYS A 167 -10.13 7.34 12.51
CA CYS A 167 -9.64 5.98 12.76
C CYS A 167 -8.14 5.83 12.49
N LYS A 168 -7.59 6.51 11.46
CA LYS A 168 -6.14 6.51 11.18
C LYS A 168 -5.35 7.22 12.26
N GLU A 169 -5.87 8.29 12.83
CA GLU A 169 -5.26 9.03 13.94
C GLU A 169 -5.56 8.41 15.31
N ARG A 170 -6.22 7.25 15.38
CA ARG A 170 -6.64 6.54 16.60
C ARG A 170 -7.58 7.36 17.51
N ARG A 171 -8.31 8.29 16.95
CA ARG A 171 -9.29 9.15 17.65
C ARG A 171 -10.68 8.52 17.58
N LEU A 172 -10.84 7.33 18.18
CA LEU A 172 -12.07 6.55 18.04
C LEU A 172 -13.26 7.13 18.82
N SER A 173 -13.04 7.84 19.94
CA SER A 173 -14.09 8.59 20.63
C SER A 173 -14.73 9.64 19.74
N ASP A 174 -13.89 10.42 19.04
CA ASP A 174 -14.39 11.45 18.12
C ASP A 174 -15.09 10.82 16.91
N ALA A 175 -14.69 9.61 16.51
CA ALA A 175 -15.36 8.88 15.44
C ALA A 175 -16.77 8.39 15.87
N GLU A 176 -16.97 8.00 17.13
CA GLU A 176 -18.31 7.66 17.67
C GLU A 176 -19.21 8.90 17.77
N GLU A 177 -18.66 10.03 18.20
CA GLU A 177 -19.39 11.30 18.20
C GLU A 177 -19.83 11.69 16.79
N LEU A 178 -18.93 11.52 15.81
CA LEU A 178 -19.23 11.81 14.41
C LEU A 178 -20.27 10.84 13.81
N LEU A 179 -20.27 9.56 14.22
CA LEU A 179 -21.31 8.60 13.84
C LEU A 179 -22.69 9.01 14.42
N THR A 180 -22.69 9.49 15.66
CA THR A 180 -23.91 10.00 16.31
C THR A 180 -24.43 11.24 15.58
N GLU A 181 -23.57 12.21 15.30
CA GLU A 181 -23.91 13.42 14.50
C GLU A 181 -24.51 13.04 13.14
N MET A 182 -23.90 12.05 12.45
CA MET A 182 -24.36 11.56 11.16
C MET A 182 -25.81 11.08 11.22
N ARG A 183 -26.16 10.31 12.27
CA ARG A 183 -27.53 9.83 12.49
C ARG A 183 -28.51 10.96 12.83
N GLU A 184 -28.12 11.86 13.73
CA GLU A 184 -28.93 13.02 14.13
C GLU A 184 -29.28 13.94 12.96
N ARG A 185 -28.35 14.07 11.99
CA ARG A 185 -28.58 14.83 10.76
C ARG A 185 -29.38 14.06 9.69
N GLY A 186 -29.84 12.85 10.00
CA GLY A 186 -30.65 12.04 9.08
C GLY A 186 -29.85 11.42 7.93
N VAL A 187 -28.52 11.33 8.05
CA VAL A 187 -27.67 10.64 7.09
C VAL A 187 -27.44 9.22 7.60
N PRO A 188 -28.05 8.18 6.99
CA PRO A 188 -27.94 6.82 7.48
C PRO A 188 -26.51 6.28 7.27
N PRO A 189 -25.91 5.66 8.29
CA PRO A 189 -24.67 4.92 8.13
C PRO A 189 -24.81 3.80 7.09
N ASP A 190 -23.81 3.57 6.30
CA ASP A 190 -23.76 2.51 5.30
C ASP A 190 -22.74 1.43 5.68
N LEU A 191 -22.62 0.39 4.85
CA LEU A 191 -21.64 -0.68 5.01
C LEU A 191 -20.20 -0.13 5.16
N CYS A 192 -19.83 0.89 4.40
CA CYS A 192 -18.51 1.50 4.46
C CYS A 192 -18.28 2.21 5.81
N THR A 193 -19.31 2.85 6.37
CA THR A 193 -19.28 3.50 7.69
C THR A 193 -18.90 2.49 8.78
N PHE A 194 -19.65 1.38 8.86
CA PHE A 194 -19.41 0.35 9.87
C PHE A 194 -18.07 -0.35 9.65
N THR A 195 -17.74 -0.74 8.42
CA THR A 195 -16.46 -1.40 8.12
C THR A 195 -15.26 -0.51 8.48
N THR A 196 -15.37 0.81 8.27
CA THR A 196 -14.32 1.78 8.63
C THR A 196 -14.12 1.84 10.15
N LEU A 197 -15.20 1.89 10.92
CA LEU A 197 -15.14 1.89 12.40
C LEU A 197 -14.63 0.56 12.95
N ILE A 198 -15.14 -0.56 12.45
CA ILE A 198 -14.67 -1.92 12.81
C ILE A 198 -13.16 -2.02 12.56
N HIS A 199 -12.68 -1.56 11.41
CA HIS A 199 -11.24 -1.53 11.10
C HIS A 199 -10.45 -0.66 12.08
N GLY A 200 -10.98 0.50 12.46
CA GLY A 200 -10.39 1.38 13.46
C GLY A 200 -10.21 0.68 14.81
N TYR A 201 -11.26 0.06 15.32
CA TYR A 201 -11.24 -0.66 16.59
C TYR A 201 -10.36 -1.92 16.57
N CYS A 202 -10.38 -2.69 15.48
CA CYS A 202 -9.47 -3.84 15.30
C CYS A 202 -8.01 -3.40 15.34
N ARG A 203 -7.65 -2.27 14.75
CA ARG A 203 -6.28 -1.72 14.78
C ARG A 203 -5.85 -1.24 16.17
N GLU A 204 -6.78 -0.79 16.99
CA GLU A 204 -6.49 -0.43 18.40
C GLU A 204 -6.49 -1.64 19.32
N GLY A 205 -6.93 -2.80 18.83
CA GLY A 205 -7.04 -4.01 19.62
C GLY A 205 -8.31 -4.08 20.47
N ASN A 206 -9.25 -3.15 20.30
CA ASN A 206 -10.56 -3.18 20.99
C ASN A 206 -11.54 -4.02 20.18
N ILE A 207 -11.33 -5.33 20.25
CA ILE A 207 -12.12 -6.31 19.49
C ILE A 207 -13.57 -6.39 19.96
N GLU A 208 -13.81 -6.21 21.25
CA GLU A 208 -15.16 -6.24 21.81
C GLU A 208 -16.04 -5.17 21.16
N LYS A 209 -15.51 -3.95 21.03
CA LYS A 209 -16.22 -2.86 20.38
C LYS A 209 -16.42 -3.09 18.88
N ALA A 210 -15.41 -3.68 18.21
CA ALA A 210 -15.52 -4.05 16.80
C ALA A 210 -16.66 -5.05 16.56
N LEU A 211 -16.80 -6.06 17.44
CA LEU A 211 -17.90 -7.03 17.36
C LEU A 211 -19.25 -6.39 17.65
N GLN A 212 -19.37 -5.50 18.66
CA GLN A 212 -20.59 -4.77 18.93
C GLN A 212 -21.05 -3.94 17.72
N LEU A 213 -20.12 -3.32 17.00
CA LEU A 213 -20.43 -2.59 15.77
C LEU A 213 -20.87 -3.54 14.64
N PHE A 214 -20.26 -4.71 14.55
CA PHE A 214 -20.68 -5.73 13.59
C PHE A 214 -22.11 -6.24 13.88
N GLU A 215 -22.45 -6.50 15.14
CA GLU A 215 -23.81 -6.85 15.55
C GLU A 215 -24.80 -5.71 15.25
N THR A 216 -24.42 -4.45 15.56
CA THR A 216 -25.25 -3.28 15.24
C THR A 216 -25.54 -3.18 13.74
N MET A 217 -24.51 -3.41 12.90
CA MET A 217 -24.63 -3.44 11.44
C MET A 217 -25.65 -4.50 10.98
N LEU A 218 -25.61 -5.70 11.57
CA LEU A 218 -26.57 -6.77 11.28
C LEU A 218 -28.01 -6.39 11.71
N HIS A 219 -28.16 -5.76 12.90
CA HIS A 219 -29.47 -5.27 13.38
C HIS A 219 -30.06 -4.19 12.47
N GLU A 220 -29.20 -3.34 11.87
CA GLU A 220 -29.61 -2.35 10.87
C GLU A 220 -29.85 -2.97 9.48
N ARG A 221 -29.80 -4.31 9.36
CA ARG A 221 -30.01 -5.09 8.12
C ARG A 221 -28.99 -4.76 7.01
N LEU A 222 -27.82 -4.26 7.40
CA LEU A 222 -26.71 -4.10 6.47
C LEU A 222 -25.98 -5.43 6.36
N MET A 223 -25.90 -5.96 5.14
CA MET A 223 -25.23 -7.25 4.91
C MET A 223 -23.72 -7.04 4.88
N PRO A 224 -22.94 -7.73 5.75
CA PRO A 224 -21.49 -7.70 5.71
C PRO A 224 -20.97 -8.20 4.36
N ASP A 225 -19.87 -7.62 3.92
CA ASP A 225 -19.15 -8.09 2.75
C ASP A 225 -17.84 -8.79 3.16
N ILE A 226 -17.12 -9.28 2.17
CA ILE A 226 -15.83 -9.93 2.36
C ILE A 226 -14.79 -9.00 3.03
N VAL A 227 -14.88 -7.69 2.83
CA VAL A 227 -13.97 -6.72 3.45
C VAL A 227 -14.22 -6.62 4.95
N THR A 228 -15.49 -6.61 5.35
CA THR A 228 -15.89 -6.59 6.76
C THR A 228 -15.38 -7.83 7.49
N TYR A 229 -15.61 -9.05 6.92
CA TYR A 229 -15.11 -10.29 7.49
C TYR A 229 -13.59 -10.34 7.56
N ASN A 230 -12.88 -9.99 6.47
CA ASN A 230 -11.43 -9.96 6.48
C ASN A 230 -10.87 -9.02 7.54
N THR A 231 -11.53 -7.88 7.77
CA THR A 231 -11.15 -6.91 8.80
C THR A 231 -11.29 -7.49 10.21
N LEU A 232 -12.41 -8.16 10.48
CA LEU A 232 -12.65 -8.80 11.79
C LEU A 232 -11.71 -9.98 12.00
N ILE A 233 -11.57 -10.87 11.02
CA ILE A 233 -10.66 -12.02 11.09
C ILE A 233 -9.21 -11.56 11.33
N ASP A 234 -8.73 -10.55 10.59
CA ASP A 234 -7.40 -9.96 10.82
C ASP A 234 -7.26 -9.38 12.24
N GLY A 235 -8.30 -8.69 12.73
CA GLY A 235 -8.35 -8.16 14.07
C GLY A 235 -8.24 -9.24 15.15
N MET A 236 -9.02 -10.33 15.03
CA MET A 236 -8.96 -11.49 15.92
C MET A 236 -7.60 -12.17 15.90
N CYS A 237 -7.08 -12.39 14.70
CA CYS A 237 -5.77 -13.00 14.47
C CYS A 237 -4.64 -12.21 15.15
N ARG A 238 -4.64 -10.90 15.03
CA ARG A 238 -3.63 -10.02 15.68
C ARG A 238 -3.71 -10.05 17.20
N GLN A 239 -4.89 -10.26 17.78
CA GLN A 239 -5.03 -10.49 19.22
C GLN A 239 -4.67 -11.93 19.62
N GLY A 240 -4.49 -12.79 18.65
CA GLY A 240 -4.16 -14.19 18.84
C GLY A 240 -5.34 -15.08 19.22
N ASP A 241 -6.56 -14.58 19.03
CA ASP A 241 -7.81 -15.34 19.24
C ASP A 241 -8.22 -16.05 17.94
N LEU A 242 -7.51 -17.15 17.64
CA LEU A 242 -7.79 -17.95 16.45
C LEU A 242 -9.13 -18.68 16.55
N GLY A 243 -9.65 -18.93 17.77
CA GLY A 243 -10.97 -19.52 17.96
C GLY A 243 -12.07 -18.66 17.37
N LYS A 244 -12.12 -17.39 17.77
CA LYS A 244 -13.10 -16.44 17.21
C LYS A 244 -12.85 -16.13 15.71
N ALA A 245 -11.60 -16.16 15.26
CA ALA A 245 -11.31 -16.01 13.83
C ALA A 245 -11.94 -17.16 13.02
N ASN A 246 -11.90 -18.39 13.53
CA ASN A 246 -12.53 -19.56 12.90
C ASN A 246 -14.06 -19.49 12.99
N GLU A 247 -14.63 -19.00 14.10
CA GLU A 247 -16.09 -18.77 14.19
C GLU A 247 -16.58 -17.76 13.13
N LEU A 248 -15.83 -16.68 12.91
CA LEU A 248 -16.12 -15.71 11.85
C LEU A 248 -15.96 -16.29 10.44
N TRP A 249 -15.00 -17.18 10.26
CA TRP A 249 -14.83 -17.95 9.03
C TRP A 249 -16.06 -18.84 8.75
N ASP A 250 -16.56 -19.54 9.74
CA ASP A 250 -17.76 -20.39 9.62
C ASP A 250 -19.01 -19.55 9.37
N ASP A 251 -19.19 -18.41 10.07
CA ASP A 251 -20.30 -17.48 9.85
C ASP A 251 -20.28 -16.89 8.43
N MET A 252 -19.08 -16.53 7.92
CA MET A 252 -18.89 -16.07 6.55
C MET A 252 -19.39 -17.10 5.52
N HIS A 253 -19.05 -18.37 5.72
CA HIS A 253 -19.51 -19.47 4.85
C HIS A 253 -21.02 -19.71 4.96
N SER A 254 -21.59 -19.63 6.19
CA SER A 254 -23.01 -19.81 6.41
C SER A 254 -23.87 -18.75 5.71
N ARG A 255 -23.27 -17.57 5.45
CA ARG A 255 -23.90 -16.46 4.71
C ARG A 255 -23.58 -16.44 3.22
N GLU A 256 -22.98 -17.51 2.69
CA GLU A 256 -22.59 -17.62 1.27
C GLU A 256 -21.60 -16.55 0.80
N ILE A 257 -20.81 -15.98 1.73
CA ILE A 257 -19.71 -15.06 1.41
C ILE A 257 -18.44 -15.90 1.22
N PHE A 258 -17.98 -16.01 -0.02
CA PHE A 258 -16.84 -16.88 -0.33
C PHE A 258 -15.51 -16.19 -0.03
N PRO A 259 -14.59 -16.87 0.71
CA PRO A 259 -13.26 -16.39 0.98
C PRO A 259 -12.47 -16.14 -0.29
N ASN A 260 -11.64 -15.11 -0.27
CA ASN A 260 -10.70 -14.80 -1.34
C ASN A 260 -9.25 -15.03 -0.89
N HIS A 261 -8.29 -14.74 -1.78
CA HIS A 261 -6.87 -14.89 -1.47
C HIS A 261 -6.42 -14.10 -0.22
N ILE A 262 -7.07 -12.97 0.10
CA ILE A 262 -6.76 -12.17 1.31
C ILE A 262 -7.19 -12.92 2.56
N THR A 263 -8.42 -13.46 2.58
CA THR A 263 -8.97 -14.23 3.71
C THR A 263 -8.07 -15.40 4.06
N TYR A 264 -7.69 -16.23 3.07
CA TYR A 264 -6.78 -17.35 3.27
C TYR A 264 -5.41 -16.90 3.75
N SER A 265 -4.85 -15.82 3.17
CA SER A 265 -3.54 -15.32 3.58
C SER A 265 -3.50 -14.85 5.03
N ILE A 266 -4.56 -14.20 5.52
CA ILE A 266 -4.67 -13.78 6.92
C ILE A 266 -4.66 -15.00 7.85
N LEU A 267 -5.50 -16.00 7.57
CA LEU A 267 -5.60 -17.20 8.41
C LEU A 267 -4.30 -18.02 8.38
N ILE A 268 -3.74 -18.26 7.20
CA ILE A 268 -2.46 -18.97 7.04
C ILE A 268 -1.35 -18.28 7.82
N ASP A 269 -1.18 -16.96 7.66
CA ASP A 269 -0.13 -16.21 8.37
C ASP A 269 -0.32 -16.29 9.89
N SER A 270 -1.54 -16.13 10.35
CA SER A 270 -1.87 -16.13 11.78
C SER A 270 -1.67 -17.51 12.44
N HIS A 271 -2.09 -18.59 11.80
CA HIS A 271 -1.85 -19.95 12.28
C HIS A 271 -0.35 -20.28 12.29
N CYS A 272 0.38 -19.83 11.25
CA CYS A 272 1.85 -19.96 11.21
C CYS A 272 2.53 -19.17 12.33
N GLU A 273 2.04 -17.97 12.66
CA GLU A 273 2.58 -17.15 13.75
C GLU A 273 2.39 -17.79 15.13
N LYS A 274 1.31 -18.54 15.31
CA LYS A 274 1.02 -19.31 16.54
C LYS A 274 1.66 -20.72 16.57
N GLY A 275 2.40 -21.10 15.51
CA GLY A 275 3.02 -22.42 15.41
C GLY A 275 2.06 -23.54 15.00
N GLN A 276 0.83 -23.24 14.65
CA GLN A 276 -0.19 -24.18 14.18
C GLN A 276 -0.05 -24.38 12.66
N VAL A 277 1.12 -24.89 12.23
CA VAL A 277 1.47 -24.94 10.81
C VAL A 277 0.62 -25.98 10.05
N ASP A 278 0.15 -27.02 10.73
CA ASP A 278 -0.69 -28.06 10.12
C ASP A 278 -2.08 -27.49 9.76
N ASP A 279 -2.67 -26.64 10.62
CA ASP A 279 -3.93 -25.94 10.33
C ASP A 279 -3.74 -24.95 9.18
N ALA A 280 -2.64 -24.18 9.20
CA ALA A 280 -2.29 -23.27 8.10
C ALA A 280 -2.16 -24.02 6.76
N PHE A 281 -1.64 -25.24 6.79
CA PHE A 281 -1.54 -26.09 5.60
C PHE A 281 -2.92 -26.55 5.12
N GLY A 282 -3.84 -26.87 6.03
CA GLY A 282 -5.25 -27.14 5.70
C GLY A 282 -5.91 -26.01 4.92
N PHE A 283 -5.71 -24.77 5.36
CA PHE A 283 -6.21 -23.58 4.62
C PHE A 283 -5.53 -23.40 3.26
N LEU A 284 -4.23 -23.72 3.12
CA LEU A 284 -3.54 -23.68 1.83
C LEU A 284 -4.13 -24.72 0.86
N ASP A 285 -4.34 -25.95 1.32
CA ASP A 285 -4.91 -27.02 0.49
C ASP A 285 -6.35 -26.68 0.08
N GLU A 286 -7.16 -26.13 0.98
CA GLU A 286 -8.52 -25.67 0.66
C GLU A 286 -8.50 -24.55 -0.38
N MET A 287 -7.60 -23.56 -0.23
CA MET A 287 -7.39 -22.47 -1.19
C MET A 287 -7.09 -23.02 -2.59
N ILE A 288 -6.20 -23.97 -2.71
CA ILE A 288 -5.82 -24.62 -3.98
C ILE A 288 -7.01 -25.39 -4.56
N ASN A 289 -7.72 -26.18 -3.74
CA ASN A 289 -8.86 -26.99 -4.16
C ASN A 289 -10.02 -26.13 -4.67
N LYS A 290 -10.18 -24.91 -4.14
CA LYS A 290 -11.15 -23.92 -4.63
C LYS A 290 -10.67 -23.15 -5.88
N GLY A 291 -9.51 -23.51 -6.42
CA GLY A 291 -8.93 -22.85 -7.61
C GLY A 291 -8.38 -21.45 -7.36
N ILE A 292 -8.20 -21.05 -6.09
CA ILE A 292 -7.58 -19.78 -5.73
C ILE A 292 -6.07 -20.00 -5.70
N VAL A 293 -5.35 -19.31 -6.59
CA VAL A 293 -3.91 -19.48 -6.73
C VAL A 293 -3.17 -18.79 -5.56
N PRO A 294 -2.39 -19.55 -4.76
CA PRO A 294 -1.57 -18.96 -3.71
C PRO A 294 -0.51 -18.04 -4.32
N ASN A 295 -0.26 -16.91 -3.68
CA ASN A 295 0.79 -15.99 -4.08
C ASN A 295 2.08 -16.24 -3.25
N ILE A 296 3.14 -15.50 -3.58
CA ILE A 296 4.43 -15.61 -2.89
C ILE A 296 4.32 -15.33 -1.39
N MET A 297 3.45 -14.42 -0.97
CA MET A 297 3.24 -14.11 0.46
C MET A 297 2.68 -15.32 1.21
N THR A 298 1.70 -16.01 0.63
CA THR A 298 1.10 -17.22 1.22
C THR A 298 2.16 -18.30 1.47
N TYR A 299 3.02 -18.57 0.48
CA TYR A 299 4.11 -19.55 0.64
C TYR A 299 5.15 -19.07 1.66
N ASN A 300 5.51 -17.78 1.65
CA ASN A 300 6.46 -17.23 2.61
C ASN A 300 5.94 -17.33 4.06
N SER A 301 4.64 -17.15 4.29
CA SER A 301 4.03 -17.35 5.62
C SER A 301 4.14 -18.80 6.09
N ILE A 302 3.89 -19.79 5.22
CA ILE A 302 4.06 -21.21 5.55
C ILE A 302 5.53 -21.54 5.87
N ILE A 303 6.46 -21.08 5.03
CA ILE A 303 7.91 -21.29 5.24
C ILE A 303 8.33 -20.66 6.57
N LYS A 304 7.89 -19.44 6.86
CA LYS A 304 8.15 -18.74 8.13
C LYS A 304 7.59 -19.53 9.32
N GLY A 305 6.39 -20.11 9.18
CA GLY A 305 5.77 -20.96 10.19
C GLY A 305 6.62 -22.18 10.50
N TYR A 306 7.08 -22.91 9.48
CA TYR A 306 7.98 -24.07 9.66
C TYR A 306 9.32 -23.67 10.26
N CYS A 307 9.91 -22.54 9.86
CA CYS A 307 11.15 -22.06 10.47
C CYS A 307 10.96 -21.71 11.96
N ARG A 308 9.84 -21.11 12.34
CA ARG A 308 9.55 -20.79 13.74
C ARG A 308 9.29 -22.02 14.61
N SER A 309 8.67 -23.05 14.05
CA SER A 309 8.41 -24.34 14.75
C SER A 309 9.64 -25.25 14.82
N GLY A 310 10.81 -24.81 14.36
CA GLY A 310 12.03 -25.62 14.35
C GLY A 310 12.02 -26.75 13.32
N ASN A 311 11.34 -26.58 12.21
CA ASN A 311 11.21 -27.57 11.15
C ASN A 311 11.63 -27.03 9.80
N VAL A 312 12.82 -26.38 9.76
CA VAL A 312 13.31 -25.64 8.58
C VAL A 312 13.42 -26.52 7.34
N LEU A 313 13.74 -27.81 7.53
CA LEU A 313 13.79 -28.78 6.42
C LEU A 313 12.45 -28.90 5.68
N LYS A 314 11.32 -28.96 6.42
CA LYS A 314 9.99 -28.93 5.80
C LYS A 314 9.74 -27.60 5.09
N GLY A 315 10.14 -26.48 5.70
CA GLY A 315 10.08 -25.16 5.05
C GLY A 315 10.84 -25.13 3.72
N GLN A 316 12.03 -25.71 3.67
CA GLN A 316 12.83 -25.81 2.44
C GLN A 316 12.13 -26.66 1.35
N GLN A 317 11.42 -27.72 1.70
CA GLN A 317 10.65 -28.52 0.75
C GLN A 317 9.57 -27.69 0.04
N PHE A 318 9.08 -26.63 0.66
CA PHE A 318 8.12 -25.70 0.03
C PHE A 318 8.72 -24.88 -1.11
N LEU A 319 10.04 -24.72 -1.19
CA LEU A 319 10.67 -24.13 -2.38
C LEU A 319 10.31 -24.91 -3.65
N GLN A 320 10.29 -26.23 -3.58
CA GLN A 320 9.89 -27.05 -4.72
C GLN A 320 8.41 -26.89 -5.04
N LYS A 321 7.53 -26.89 -4.01
CA LYS A 321 6.09 -26.66 -4.19
C LYS A 321 5.80 -25.28 -4.82
N MET A 322 6.54 -24.23 -4.42
CA MET A 322 6.45 -22.90 -5.05
C MET A 322 6.78 -22.96 -6.53
N ARG A 323 7.88 -23.63 -6.91
CA ARG A 323 8.32 -23.78 -8.30
C ARG A 323 7.28 -24.55 -9.13
N ASP A 324 6.76 -25.65 -8.59
CA ASP A 324 5.73 -26.46 -9.23
C ASP A 324 4.44 -25.64 -9.48
N ALA A 325 4.12 -24.72 -8.55
CA ALA A 325 3.03 -23.76 -8.70
C ALA A 325 3.39 -22.54 -9.57
N LYS A 326 4.60 -22.51 -10.16
CA LYS A 326 5.13 -21.38 -10.96
C LYS A 326 5.24 -20.06 -10.18
N VAL A 327 5.36 -20.14 -8.88
CA VAL A 327 5.65 -19.01 -7.99
C VAL A 327 7.14 -19.05 -7.68
N LEU A 328 7.90 -18.08 -8.20
CA LEU A 328 9.34 -18.05 -8.00
C LEU A 328 9.69 -17.56 -6.59
N PRO A 329 10.61 -18.25 -5.86
CA PRO A 329 11.14 -17.77 -4.59
C PRO A 329 11.81 -16.39 -4.75
N ASP A 330 11.63 -15.53 -3.76
CA ASP A 330 12.24 -14.20 -3.71
C ASP A 330 13.29 -14.09 -2.59
N LEU A 331 13.85 -12.90 -2.44
CA LEU A 331 14.80 -12.56 -1.38
C LEU A 331 14.24 -12.87 0.02
N ILE A 332 12.96 -12.62 0.26
CA ILE A 332 12.31 -12.89 1.56
C ILE A 332 12.22 -14.38 1.81
N THR A 333 11.87 -15.17 0.79
CA THR A 333 11.82 -16.64 0.88
C THR A 333 13.16 -17.21 1.34
N TYR A 334 14.26 -16.82 0.67
CA TYR A 334 15.60 -17.31 1.00
C TYR A 334 16.06 -16.80 2.36
N ASN A 335 15.89 -15.51 2.66
CA ASN A 335 16.27 -14.94 3.95
C ASN A 335 15.53 -15.60 5.12
N THR A 336 14.26 -15.97 4.94
CA THR A 336 13.50 -16.70 5.96
C THR A 336 14.07 -18.06 6.25
N LEU A 337 14.46 -18.84 5.21
CA LEU A 337 15.08 -20.14 5.37
C LEU A 337 16.50 -20.05 5.95
N ILE A 338 17.30 -19.09 5.47
CA ILE A 338 18.65 -18.82 6.00
C ILE A 338 18.56 -18.51 7.50
N HIS A 339 17.67 -17.61 7.90
CA HIS A 339 17.45 -17.29 9.31
C HIS A 339 17.03 -18.55 10.11
N GLY A 340 16.17 -19.38 9.54
CA GLY A 340 15.76 -20.64 10.16
C GLY A 340 16.93 -21.58 10.40
N TYR A 341 17.78 -21.83 9.39
CA TYR A 341 18.94 -22.70 9.52
C TYR A 341 20.03 -22.12 10.42
N VAL A 342 20.26 -20.81 10.40
CA VAL A 342 21.15 -20.15 11.35
C VAL A 342 20.68 -20.41 12.79
N LYS A 343 19.37 -20.30 13.06
CA LYS A 343 18.79 -20.57 14.38
C LYS A 343 18.88 -22.04 14.80
N GLU A 344 18.84 -22.98 13.84
CA GLU A 344 19.04 -24.42 14.07
C GLU A 344 20.53 -24.85 14.08
N GLU A 345 21.47 -23.89 13.99
CA GLU A 345 22.92 -24.11 13.94
C GLU A 345 23.38 -24.96 12.73
N LYS A 346 22.57 -25.08 11.69
CA LYS A 346 22.85 -25.85 10.47
C LYS A 346 23.54 -24.99 9.42
N MET A 347 24.77 -24.59 9.71
CA MET A 347 25.51 -23.64 8.89
C MET A 347 25.85 -24.13 7.49
N HIS A 348 26.02 -25.45 7.31
CA HIS A 348 26.28 -26.07 5.99
C HIS A 348 25.07 -25.83 5.05
N GLU A 349 23.84 -26.03 5.56
CA GLU A 349 22.60 -25.81 4.81
C GLU A 349 22.40 -24.32 4.46
N THR A 350 22.88 -23.43 5.34
CA THR A 350 22.88 -21.98 5.09
C THR A 350 23.72 -21.61 3.86
N PHE A 351 24.91 -22.22 3.71
CA PHE A 351 25.73 -22.05 2.50
C PHE A 351 25.08 -22.61 1.25
N ASN A 352 24.46 -23.79 1.37
CA ASN A 352 23.75 -24.39 0.25
C ASN A 352 22.61 -23.47 -0.24
N LEU A 353 21.86 -22.86 0.68
CA LEU A 353 20.81 -21.89 0.34
C LEU A 353 21.37 -20.64 -0.32
N LEU A 354 22.48 -20.09 0.17
CA LEU A 354 23.13 -18.94 -0.46
C LEU A 354 23.53 -19.24 -1.91
N ASN A 355 24.10 -20.43 -2.15
CA ASN A 355 24.48 -20.86 -3.51
C ASN A 355 23.22 -21.10 -4.38
N MET A 356 22.14 -21.68 -3.83
CA MET A 356 20.88 -21.85 -4.57
C MET A 356 20.28 -20.51 -4.97
N MET A 357 20.23 -19.56 -4.05
CA MET A 357 19.75 -18.22 -4.27
C MET A 357 20.51 -17.53 -5.42
N GLU A 358 21.84 -17.64 -5.43
CA GLU A 358 22.70 -17.10 -6.47
C GLU A 358 22.44 -17.76 -7.83
N ASN A 359 22.30 -19.10 -7.87
CA ASN A 359 22.02 -19.86 -9.08
C ASN A 359 20.65 -19.48 -9.68
N GLU A 360 19.68 -19.15 -8.86
CA GLU A 360 18.36 -18.67 -9.28
C GLU A 360 18.31 -17.18 -9.60
N LYS A 361 19.45 -16.50 -9.60
CA LYS A 361 19.59 -15.07 -9.89
C LYS A 361 18.88 -14.15 -8.89
N VAL A 362 18.56 -14.66 -7.72
CA VAL A 362 18.09 -13.84 -6.59
C VAL A 362 19.33 -13.27 -5.91
N GLN A 363 19.51 -11.96 -5.96
CA GLN A 363 20.72 -11.32 -5.42
C GLN A 363 20.63 -11.23 -3.89
N PRO A 364 21.63 -11.78 -3.15
CA PRO A 364 21.74 -11.58 -1.72
C PRO A 364 21.97 -10.08 -1.42
N ASP A 365 21.35 -9.60 -0.35
CA ASP A 365 21.53 -8.23 0.14
C ASP A 365 22.38 -8.16 1.42
N THR A 366 22.60 -6.98 1.95
CA THR A 366 23.33 -6.76 3.22
C THR A 366 22.69 -7.55 4.37
N VAL A 367 21.36 -7.67 4.40
CA VAL A 367 20.65 -8.43 5.44
C VAL A 367 20.96 -9.93 5.34
N THR A 368 20.98 -10.48 4.13
CA THR A 368 21.37 -11.89 3.88
C THR A 368 22.75 -12.18 4.44
N TYR A 369 23.74 -11.37 4.08
CA TYR A 369 25.11 -11.56 4.55
C TYR A 369 25.23 -11.36 6.05
N ASN A 370 24.58 -10.36 6.62
CA ASN A 370 24.59 -10.10 8.04
C ASN A 370 24.03 -11.27 8.87
N MET A 371 22.94 -11.89 8.43
CA MET A 371 22.39 -13.06 9.10
C MET A 371 23.39 -14.23 9.14
N ILE A 372 24.06 -14.48 8.02
CA ILE A 372 25.04 -15.56 7.91
C ILE A 372 26.29 -15.28 8.75
N ILE A 373 26.84 -14.07 8.63
CA ILE A 373 28.00 -13.61 9.41
C ILE A 373 27.71 -13.70 10.91
N ASN A 374 26.57 -13.15 11.36
CA ASN A 374 26.19 -13.20 12.76
C ASN A 374 26.02 -14.65 13.25
N GLY A 375 25.42 -15.52 12.44
CA GLY A 375 25.28 -16.92 12.77
C GLY A 375 26.63 -17.59 13.00
N PHE A 376 27.60 -17.43 12.10
CA PHE A 376 28.95 -17.95 12.27
C PHE A 376 29.68 -17.35 13.46
N SER A 377 29.57 -16.02 13.65
CA SER A 377 30.24 -15.29 14.71
C SER A 377 29.77 -15.74 16.11
N VAL A 378 28.45 -15.90 16.29
CA VAL A 378 27.88 -16.35 17.58
C VAL A 378 28.30 -17.80 17.93
N HIS A 379 28.48 -18.66 16.91
CA HIS A 379 28.88 -20.05 17.12
C HIS A 379 30.40 -20.25 17.09
N GLY A 380 31.19 -19.19 17.06
CA GLY A 380 32.65 -19.22 17.11
C GLY A 380 33.34 -19.67 15.82
N ASN A 381 32.61 -19.84 14.72
CA ASN A 381 33.12 -20.26 13.41
C ASN A 381 33.64 -19.04 12.63
N MET A 382 34.71 -18.41 13.17
CA MET A 382 35.20 -17.13 12.63
C MET A 382 35.88 -17.25 11.26
N GLN A 383 36.43 -18.42 10.91
CA GLN A 383 37.01 -18.60 9.56
C GLN A 383 35.95 -18.50 8.46
N GLU A 384 34.79 -19.11 8.70
CA GLU A 384 33.65 -19.04 7.81
C GLU A 384 33.02 -17.65 7.79
N ALA A 385 32.94 -16.98 8.95
CA ALA A 385 32.46 -15.59 9.03
C ALA A 385 33.33 -14.66 8.19
N ASP A 386 34.69 -14.75 8.32
CA ASP A 386 35.66 -14.01 7.53
C ASP A 386 35.53 -14.28 6.02
N TRP A 387 35.28 -15.54 5.65
CA TRP A 387 35.09 -15.89 4.25
C TRP A 387 33.80 -15.23 3.69
N VAL A 388 32.69 -15.26 4.45
CA VAL A 388 31.43 -14.62 4.05
C VAL A 388 31.59 -13.10 3.96
N TYR A 389 32.29 -12.48 4.92
CA TYR A 389 32.59 -11.05 4.91
C TYR A 389 33.38 -10.64 3.64
N LYS A 390 34.43 -11.40 3.29
CA LYS A 390 35.21 -11.17 2.06
C LYS A 390 34.34 -11.38 0.80
N LYS A 391 33.46 -12.39 0.78
CA LYS A 391 32.55 -12.66 -0.33
C LYS A 391 31.54 -11.51 -0.52
N MET A 392 31.04 -10.92 0.57
CA MET A 392 30.18 -9.73 0.56
C MET A 392 30.87 -8.54 -0.14
N GLY A 393 32.10 -8.24 0.25
CA GLY A 393 32.90 -7.15 -0.36
C GLY A 393 33.25 -7.43 -1.82
N ALA A 394 33.61 -8.68 -2.18
CA ALA A 394 33.89 -9.07 -3.58
C ALA A 394 32.67 -8.88 -4.51
N ARG A 395 31.45 -8.85 -3.98
CA ARG A 395 30.22 -8.60 -4.73
C ARG A 395 29.80 -7.13 -4.75
N GLY A 396 30.59 -6.24 -4.18
CA GLY A 396 30.30 -4.83 -4.09
C GLY A 396 29.20 -4.49 -3.09
N ILE A 397 28.86 -5.39 -2.18
CA ILE A 397 27.91 -5.13 -1.10
C ILE A 397 28.70 -4.55 0.07
N GLU A 398 28.40 -3.30 0.42
CA GLU A 398 29.12 -2.64 1.50
C GLU A 398 28.65 -3.13 2.87
N PRO A 399 29.61 -3.48 3.76
CA PRO A 399 29.32 -3.78 5.16
C PRO A 399 28.66 -2.58 5.84
N ASP A 400 27.64 -2.84 6.63
CA ASP A 400 27.01 -1.85 7.49
C ASP A 400 27.52 -1.94 8.94
N ARG A 401 27.03 -1.05 9.80
CA ARG A 401 27.39 -1.05 11.21
C ARG A 401 27.15 -2.42 11.88
N TYR A 402 26.05 -3.08 11.53
CA TYR A 402 25.71 -4.39 12.10
C TYR A 402 26.68 -5.48 11.65
N THR A 403 27.14 -5.45 10.40
CA THR A 403 28.18 -6.34 9.87
C THR A 403 29.45 -6.23 10.71
N TYR A 404 29.97 -5.00 10.89
CA TYR A 404 31.19 -4.77 11.69
C TYR A 404 31.04 -5.25 13.12
N MET A 405 29.93 -4.88 13.78
CA MET A 405 29.68 -5.29 15.17
C MET A 405 29.62 -6.80 15.34
N SER A 406 28.96 -7.51 14.42
CA SER A 406 28.88 -8.97 14.45
C SER A 406 30.26 -9.63 14.30
N MET A 407 31.09 -9.13 13.39
CA MET A 407 32.47 -9.61 13.18
C MET A 407 33.38 -9.30 14.39
N ILE A 408 33.33 -8.05 14.90
CA ILE A 408 34.15 -7.63 16.04
C ILE A 408 33.79 -8.47 17.27
N ASN A 409 32.49 -8.62 17.59
CA ASN A 409 32.04 -9.42 18.73
C ASN A 409 32.48 -10.88 18.61
N GLY A 410 32.36 -11.46 17.41
CA GLY A 410 32.82 -12.84 17.17
C GLY A 410 34.32 -13.00 17.37
N HIS A 411 35.16 -12.11 16.83
CA HIS A 411 36.62 -12.14 17.02
C HIS A 411 37.04 -11.92 18.47
N VAL A 412 36.36 -11.01 19.18
CA VAL A 412 36.60 -10.79 20.63
C VAL A 412 36.27 -12.07 21.42
N ALA A 413 35.12 -12.70 21.14
CA ALA A 413 34.73 -13.95 21.81
C ALA A 413 35.70 -15.12 21.49
N ALA A 414 36.27 -15.17 20.28
CA ALA A 414 37.26 -16.16 19.85
C ALA A 414 38.69 -15.83 20.32
N GLY A 415 38.93 -14.70 20.99
CA GLY A 415 40.26 -14.28 21.44
C GLY A 415 41.15 -13.68 20.35
N ASN A 416 40.63 -13.40 19.18
CA ASN A 416 41.35 -12.86 18.00
C ASN A 416 41.44 -11.33 18.09
N SER A 417 42.21 -10.82 19.06
CA SER A 417 42.28 -9.38 19.36
C SER A 417 42.78 -8.54 18.20
N LYS A 418 43.72 -9.06 17.41
CA LYS A 418 44.30 -8.31 16.28
C LYS A 418 43.25 -8.04 15.20
N GLU A 419 42.50 -9.05 14.82
CA GLU A 419 41.45 -8.98 13.83
C GLU A 419 40.29 -8.07 14.28
N SER A 420 39.91 -8.14 15.57
CA SER A 420 38.88 -7.27 16.13
C SER A 420 39.28 -5.78 16.11
N PHE A 421 40.53 -5.45 16.42
CA PHE A 421 41.03 -4.07 16.32
C PHE A 421 41.08 -3.57 14.88
N GLN A 422 41.50 -4.40 13.93
CA GLN A 422 41.53 -4.03 12.50
C GLN A 422 40.12 -3.72 11.99
N LEU A 423 39.13 -4.54 12.29
CA LEU A 423 37.73 -4.32 11.93
C LEU A 423 37.14 -3.09 12.61
N HIS A 424 37.52 -2.82 13.85
CA HIS A 424 37.10 -1.62 14.55
C HIS A 424 37.64 -0.34 13.88
N ASP A 425 38.93 -0.35 13.52
CA ASP A 425 39.55 0.79 12.81
C ASP A 425 38.89 1.00 11.44
N GLU A 426 38.60 -0.08 10.70
CA GLU A 426 37.89 -0.01 9.42
C GLU A 426 36.48 0.58 9.59
N MET A 427 35.75 0.13 10.61
CA MET A 427 34.42 0.65 10.96
C MET A 427 34.44 2.16 11.21
N LEU A 428 35.44 2.66 11.98
CA LEU A 428 35.60 4.09 12.26
C LEU A 428 35.97 4.88 10.98
N GLN A 429 36.85 4.34 10.11
CA GLN A 429 37.18 4.95 8.83
C GLN A 429 35.99 5.07 7.89
N LYS A 430 35.04 4.13 7.95
CA LYS A 430 33.78 4.17 7.21
C LYS A 430 32.74 5.11 7.86
N GLY A 431 33.04 5.74 8.99
CA GLY A 431 32.18 6.71 9.68
C GLY A 431 31.12 6.12 10.59
N PHE A 432 31.23 4.85 10.95
CA PHE A 432 30.30 4.23 11.89
C PHE A 432 30.82 4.37 13.33
N ALA A 433 29.93 4.77 14.26
CA ALA A 433 30.26 4.81 15.68
C ALA A 433 30.02 3.44 16.35
N PRO A 434 30.92 2.96 17.23
CA PRO A 434 30.68 1.77 18.04
C PRO A 434 29.54 1.99 19.04
N ASP A 435 28.97 0.89 19.57
CA ASP A 435 27.98 1.00 20.66
C ASP A 435 28.67 1.38 21.98
N ASP A 436 27.95 2.11 22.86
CA ASP A 436 28.43 2.57 24.18
C ASP A 436 28.79 1.41 25.13
N LYS A 437 28.82 0.18 24.67
CA LYS A 437 29.16 -1.03 25.43
C LYS A 437 30.57 -1.56 25.16
N PHE A 438 31.38 -0.82 24.42
CA PHE A 438 32.81 -1.15 24.20
C PHE A 438 33.72 -0.26 25.05
#